data_7ba2b21b75aea8e7dd82ee0377a0c249
#
_entry.id   7ba2b21b75aea8e7dd82ee0377a0c249
#
_cell.length_a   1.000
_cell.length_b   1.000
_cell.length_c   1.000
_cell.angle_alpha   90.00
_cell.angle_beta   90.00
_cell.angle_gamma   90.00
#
_symmetry.space_group_name_H-M   'P 1'
#
loop_
_entity.id
_entity.type
_entity.pdbx_description
1 polymer ?
#
loop_
_entity_poly.entity_id
_entity_poly.type
_entity_poly.pdbx_seq_one_letter_code
_entity_poly.pdbx_strand_id
1 'polypeptide(L)'
;ANGIKLGESIKKYNPDFVSLQEVDKDTKRSNFRDVTLDIASELGYNYYYFQKSRDFDSGEFGISFISKYPVEKIYAYELPSIGVEKRQVVIAELEKKEFGKKIMVINTHLDYRKEIKKEELESLSLLNGLLDSDIKFLSGDLNLLSDTEYYKTLTKEWKDSYFEGNYEETRSIKDPRIDYIFGDYSDKWKVKKSFFIKDDTQDWTKLSDHFPYMSIMDIK
;
A
#
# COMPACT_ATOMS: atom_id res chain seq x y z
N ALA A 1 -11.59 8.69 -9.22
CA ALA A 1 -10.67 9.40 -8.30
C ALA A 1 -10.02 10.58 -9.01
N ASN A 2 -9.74 11.65 -8.29
CA ASN A 2 -9.02 12.81 -8.79
C ASN A 2 -7.55 12.72 -8.31
N GLY A 3 -6.69 12.19 -9.17
CA GLY A 3 -5.28 11.97 -8.85
C GLY A 3 -4.52 13.26 -8.58
N ILE A 4 -4.79 14.33 -9.32
CA ILE A 4 -4.14 15.64 -9.11
C ILE A 4 -4.44 16.16 -7.73
N LYS A 5 -5.72 16.21 -7.36
CA LYS A 5 -6.14 16.72 -6.05
C LYS A 5 -5.64 15.83 -4.89
N LEU A 6 -5.62 14.53 -5.08
CA LEU A 6 -5.06 13.61 -4.09
C LEU A 6 -3.56 13.84 -3.91
N GLY A 7 -2.80 13.99 -5.01
CA GLY A 7 -1.38 14.32 -4.97
C GLY A 7 -1.09 15.63 -4.25
N GLU A 8 -1.82 16.70 -4.59
CA GLU A 8 -1.72 17.99 -3.89
C GLU A 8 -1.97 17.83 -2.38
N SER A 9 -2.95 17.02 -2.01
CA SER A 9 -3.37 16.84 -0.63
C SER A 9 -2.39 16.09 0.25
N ILE A 10 -1.70 15.10 -0.31
CA ILE A 10 -0.70 14.31 0.43
C ILE A 10 0.72 14.90 0.37
N LYS A 11 0.97 15.84 -0.54
CA LYS A 11 2.30 16.43 -0.76
C LYS A 11 2.90 17.03 0.51
N LYS A 12 2.11 17.69 1.33
CA LYS A 12 2.57 18.31 2.59
C LYS A 12 3.08 17.30 3.62
N TYR A 13 2.69 16.04 3.50
CA TYR A 13 3.20 14.97 4.36
C TYR A 13 4.53 14.41 3.88
N ASN A 14 4.99 14.81 2.69
CA ASN A 14 6.28 14.42 2.10
C ASN A 14 6.54 12.91 2.21
N PRO A 15 5.63 12.05 1.73
CA PRO A 15 5.81 10.61 1.84
C PRO A 15 7.01 10.16 1.01
N ASP A 16 7.78 9.20 1.51
CA ASP A 16 8.89 8.59 0.77
C ASP A 16 8.38 7.52 -0.20
N PHE A 17 7.28 6.86 0.15
CA PHE A 17 6.67 5.81 -0.64
C PHE A 17 5.15 5.85 -0.48
N VAL A 18 4.42 5.67 -1.57
CA VAL A 18 2.95 5.64 -1.60
C VAL A 18 2.49 4.35 -2.24
N SER A 19 1.74 3.54 -1.50
CA SER A 19 1.06 2.35 -2.00
C SER A 19 -0.40 2.66 -2.27
N LEU A 20 -0.89 2.32 -3.44
CA LEU A 20 -2.23 2.63 -3.90
C LEU A 20 -2.98 1.35 -4.29
N GLN A 21 -4.24 1.27 -3.92
CA GLN A 21 -5.16 0.22 -4.32
C GLN A 21 -6.38 0.83 -5.01
N GLU A 22 -7.11 0.02 -5.79
CA GLU A 22 -8.28 0.47 -6.54
C GLU A 22 -7.99 1.67 -7.44
N VAL A 23 -6.89 1.56 -8.21
CA VAL A 23 -6.38 2.64 -9.05
C VAL A 23 -6.91 2.51 -10.47
N ASP A 24 -7.47 3.61 -10.98
CA ASP A 24 -7.89 3.73 -12.37
C ASP A 24 -6.75 4.21 -13.26
N LYS A 25 -6.68 3.64 -14.45
CA LYS A 25 -5.82 4.12 -15.53
C LYS A 25 -6.63 4.16 -16.84
N ASP A 26 -6.74 5.34 -17.41
CA ASP A 26 -7.43 5.59 -18.67
C ASP A 26 -8.91 5.17 -18.69
N THR A 27 -9.57 5.15 -17.52
CA THR A 27 -11.00 4.85 -17.41
C THR A 27 -11.87 6.07 -17.72
N LYS A 28 -13.11 5.84 -18.16
CA LYS A 28 -14.07 6.95 -18.37
C LYS A 28 -14.29 7.75 -17.07
N ARG A 29 -14.46 7.05 -15.94
CA ARG A 29 -14.71 7.73 -14.65
C ARG A 29 -13.51 8.51 -14.14
N SER A 30 -12.29 8.24 -14.63
CA SER A 30 -11.09 9.05 -14.35
C SER A 30 -10.85 10.13 -15.43
N ASN A 31 -11.80 10.36 -16.34
CA ASN A 31 -11.65 11.21 -17.50
C ASN A 31 -10.44 10.80 -18.38
N PHE A 32 -10.24 9.49 -18.53
CA PHE A 32 -9.12 8.90 -19.28
C PHE A 32 -7.74 9.34 -18.78
N ARG A 33 -7.62 9.58 -17.49
CA ARG A 33 -6.36 9.95 -16.86
C ARG A 33 -5.70 8.73 -16.21
N ASP A 34 -4.38 8.75 -16.19
CA ASP A 34 -3.55 7.85 -15.40
C ASP A 34 -3.42 8.42 -13.97
N VAL A 35 -4.20 7.88 -13.04
CA VAL A 35 -4.26 8.40 -11.66
C VAL A 35 -2.92 8.27 -10.95
N THR A 36 -2.17 7.19 -11.19
CA THR A 36 -0.82 7.03 -10.61
C THR A 36 0.13 8.12 -11.09
N LEU A 37 0.16 8.36 -12.39
CA LEU A 37 1.00 9.41 -12.99
C LEU A 37 0.60 10.80 -12.47
N ASP A 38 -0.68 11.09 -12.35
CA ASP A 38 -1.15 12.37 -11.81
C ASP A 38 -0.63 12.61 -10.38
N ILE A 39 -0.75 11.61 -9.51
CA ILE A 39 -0.24 11.71 -8.14
C ILE A 39 1.29 11.86 -8.13
N ALA A 40 2.00 11.04 -8.89
CA ALA A 40 3.45 11.10 -8.97
C ALA A 40 3.93 12.47 -9.46
N SER A 41 3.26 13.05 -10.45
CA SER A 41 3.57 14.36 -11.01
C SER A 41 3.38 15.48 -9.99
N GLU A 42 2.27 15.45 -9.24
CA GLU A 42 2.01 16.43 -8.18
C GLU A 42 3.03 16.35 -7.03
N LEU A 43 3.47 15.13 -6.69
CA LEU A 43 4.51 14.93 -5.69
C LEU A 43 5.92 15.31 -6.22
N GLY A 44 6.11 15.33 -7.53
CA GLY A 44 7.41 15.52 -8.16
C GLY A 44 8.29 14.26 -8.06
N TYR A 45 7.69 13.08 -8.02
CA TYR A 45 8.38 11.80 -7.90
C TYR A 45 8.48 11.11 -9.25
N ASN A 46 9.66 10.57 -9.57
CA ASN A 46 9.97 10.00 -10.88
C ASN A 46 9.82 8.47 -10.96
N TYR A 47 9.63 7.80 -9.84
CA TYR A 47 9.58 6.34 -9.78
C TYR A 47 8.18 5.89 -9.40
N TYR A 48 7.49 5.27 -10.35
CA TYR A 48 6.14 4.77 -10.15
C TYR A 48 5.89 3.57 -11.05
N TYR A 49 4.95 2.73 -10.64
CA TYR A 49 4.56 1.52 -11.38
C TYR A 49 3.09 1.21 -11.13
N PHE A 50 2.38 0.90 -12.22
CA PHE A 50 0.99 0.45 -12.18
C PHE A 50 0.92 -1.01 -12.63
N GLN A 51 0.23 -1.85 -11.83
CA GLN A 51 -0.05 -3.25 -12.15
C GLN A 51 -1.54 -3.42 -12.38
N LYS A 52 -1.89 -3.79 -13.61
CA LYS A 52 -3.27 -4.07 -13.99
C LYS A 52 -3.81 -5.30 -13.26
N SER A 53 -5.00 -5.17 -12.68
CA SER A 53 -5.78 -6.26 -12.07
C SER A 53 -6.92 -6.73 -12.96
N ARG A 54 -7.49 -5.81 -13.74
CA ARG A 54 -8.57 -6.10 -14.70
C ARG A 54 -8.76 -4.96 -15.70
N ASP A 55 -9.45 -5.25 -16.79
CA ASP A 55 -10.06 -4.23 -17.62
C ASP A 55 -11.28 -3.64 -16.88
N PHE A 56 -11.46 -2.34 -16.97
CA PHE A 56 -12.55 -1.66 -16.30
C PHE A 56 -12.87 -0.33 -16.97
N ASP A 57 -14.16 -0.08 -17.21
CA ASP A 57 -14.70 1.21 -17.65
C ASP A 57 -13.92 1.84 -18.83
N SER A 58 -13.65 1.02 -19.85
CA SER A 58 -12.87 1.34 -21.06
C SER A 58 -11.37 1.58 -20.85
N GLY A 59 -10.86 1.36 -19.67
CA GLY A 59 -9.46 1.45 -19.30
C GLY A 59 -9.04 0.27 -18.43
N GLU A 60 -8.16 0.54 -17.48
CA GLU A 60 -7.59 -0.45 -16.59
C GLU A 60 -7.80 -0.08 -15.13
N PHE A 61 -7.84 -1.09 -14.27
CA PHE A 61 -7.98 -0.98 -12.82
C PHE A 61 -6.96 -1.90 -12.16
N GLY A 62 -6.31 -1.41 -11.12
CA GLY A 62 -5.27 -2.20 -10.46
C GLY A 62 -4.72 -1.60 -9.20
N ILE A 63 -3.47 -1.94 -8.91
CA ILE A 63 -2.69 -1.43 -7.79
C ILE A 63 -1.43 -0.76 -8.31
N SER A 64 -0.90 0.20 -7.56
CA SER A 64 0.32 0.90 -7.97
C SER A 64 1.15 1.37 -6.78
N PHE A 65 2.37 1.78 -7.04
CA PHE A 65 3.18 2.50 -6.08
C PHE A 65 3.83 3.73 -6.71
N ILE A 66 4.22 4.65 -5.85
CA ILE A 66 5.01 5.83 -6.19
C ILE A 66 6.14 5.94 -5.17
N SER A 67 7.37 6.11 -5.64
CA SER A 67 8.55 6.24 -4.78
C SER A 67 9.27 7.55 -5.03
N LYS A 68 9.65 8.22 -3.95
CA LYS A 68 10.56 9.35 -3.99
C LYS A 68 11.98 8.93 -4.37
N TYR A 69 12.36 7.71 -4.00
CA TYR A 69 13.69 7.17 -4.19
C TYR A 69 13.76 6.20 -5.37
N PRO A 70 14.95 6.06 -6.00
CA PRO A 70 15.14 5.10 -7.07
C PRO A 70 14.73 3.68 -6.70
N VAL A 71 14.04 3.02 -7.63
CA VAL A 71 13.63 1.63 -7.53
C VAL A 71 14.54 0.81 -8.43
N GLU A 72 15.28 -0.14 -7.87
CA GLU A 72 16.23 -0.96 -8.61
C GLU A 72 15.54 -2.09 -9.35
N LYS A 73 14.56 -2.74 -8.70
CA LYS A 73 13.79 -3.86 -9.26
C LYS A 73 12.34 -3.78 -8.85
N ILE A 74 11.47 -4.30 -9.72
CA ILE A 74 10.04 -4.45 -9.48
C ILE A 74 9.68 -5.91 -9.72
N TYR A 75 8.93 -6.48 -8.78
CA TYR A 75 8.37 -7.81 -8.91
C TYR A 75 6.85 -7.72 -8.82
N ALA A 76 6.15 -8.50 -9.63
CA ALA A 76 4.71 -8.64 -9.58
C ALA A 76 4.32 -10.12 -9.61
N TYR A 77 3.48 -10.54 -8.66
CA TYR A 77 3.01 -11.92 -8.54
C TYR A 77 1.50 -11.95 -8.40
N GLU A 78 0.86 -12.90 -9.08
CA GLU A 78 -0.55 -13.18 -8.85
C GLU A 78 -0.73 -13.94 -7.54
N LEU A 79 -1.76 -13.54 -6.80
CA LEU A 79 -2.30 -14.30 -5.67
C LEU A 79 -3.50 -15.14 -6.15
N PRO A 80 -3.91 -16.16 -5.39
CA PRO A 80 -5.17 -16.82 -5.63
C PRO A 80 -6.30 -15.80 -5.74
N SER A 81 -7.12 -15.91 -6.79
CA SER A 81 -8.14 -14.92 -7.11
C SER A 81 -9.47 -15.60 -7.46
N ILE A 82 -10.56 -14.95 -7.09
CA ILE A 82 -11.92 -15.34 -7.45
C ILE A 82 -12.53 -14.22 -8.30
N GLY A 83 -13.14 -14.58 -9.44
CA GLY A 83 -13.76 -13.60 -10.32
C GLY A 83 -12.78 -12.90 -11.25
N VAL A 84 -13.16 -11.71 -11.72
CA VAL A 84 -12.46 -11.01 -12.82
C VAL A 84 -11.28 -10.16 -12.36
N GLU A 85 -11.29 -9.72 -11.11
CA GLU A 85 -10.21 -8.92 -10.55
C GLU A 85 -9.09 -9.83 -10.03
N LYS A 86 -7.94 -9.72 -10.63
CA LYS A 86 -6.75 -10.45 -10.19
C LYS A 86 -6.19 -9.81 -8.92
N ARG A 87 -6.06 -10.62 -7.87
CA ARG A 87 -5.34 -10.21 -6.68
C ARG A 87 -3.85 -10.41 -6.92
N GLN A 88 -3.06 -9.45 -6.47
CA GLN A 88 -1.65 -9.37 -6.85
C GLN A 88 -0.82 -8.79 -5.71
N VAL A 89 0.46 -9.07 -5.79
CA VAL A 89 1.50 -8.45 -4.98
C VAL A 89 2.45 -7.72 -5.90
N VAL A 90 2.72 -6.45 -5.63
CA VAL A 90 3.75 -5.67 -6.30
C VAL A 90 4.82 -5.31 -5.28
N ILE A 91 6.08 -5.55 -5.62
CA ILE A 91 7.21 -5.34 -4.74
C ILE A 91 8.18 -4.38 -5.42
N ALA A 92 8.50 -3.29 -4.72
CA ALA A 92 9.56 -2.37 -5.10
C ALA A 92 10.79 -2.66 -4.25
N GLU A 93 11.91 -2.96 -4.91
CA GLU A 93 13.22 -3.03 -4.28
C GLU A 93 13.91 -1.68 -4.42
N LEU A 94 14.09 -0.96 -3.31
CA LEU A 94 14.72 0.35 -3.32
C LEU A 94 16.24 0.21 -3.47
N GLU A 95 16.88 1.18 -4.12
CA GLU A 95 18.34 1.19 -4.24
C GLU A 95 19.00 1.23 -2.86
N LYS A 96 19.92 0.29 -2.63
CA LYS A 96 20.62 0.14 -1.34
C LYS A 96 21.37 1.42 -0.92
N LYS A 97 21.92 2.17 -1.86
CA LYS A 97 22.69 3.39 -1.59
C LYS A 97 21.89 4.47 -0.84
N GLU A 98 20.56 4.51 -1.01
CA GLU A 98 19.70 5.53 -0.41
C GLU A 98 19.59 5.35 1.12
N PHE A 99 19.62 4.12 1.61
CA PHE A 99 19.40 3.79 3.02
C PHE A 99 20.53 3.00 3.66
N GLY A 100 21.56 2.64 2.90
CA GLY A 100 22.62 1.75 3.35
C GLY A 100 22.17 0.30 3.52
N LYS A 101 20.91 0.00 3.24
CA LYS A 101 20.26 -1.31 3.37
C LYS A 101 19.36 -1.59 2.19
N LYS A 102 19.18 -2.87 1.90
CA LYS A 102 18.20 -3.33 0.93
C LYS A 102 16.82 -3.32 1.57
N ILE A 103 15.92 -2.49 1.04
CA ILE A 103 14.54 -2.37 1.51
C ILE A 103 13.60 -2.80 0.39
N MET A 104 12.68 -3.69 0.69
CA MET A 104 11.58 -4.03 -0.17
C MET A 104 10.28 -3.49 0.40
N VAL A 105 9.47 -2.85 -0.43
CA VAL A 105 8.13 -2.39 -0.08
C VAL A 105 7.13 -3.16 -0.91
N ILE A 106 6.23 -3.86 -0.23
CA ILE A 106 5.22 -4.73 -0.81
C ILE A 106 3.87 -4.03 -0.75
N ASN A 107 3.18 -3.96 -1.88
CA ASN A 107 1.81 -3.46 -1.98
C ASN A 107 0.88 -4.59 -2.43
N THR A 108 -0.25 -4.75 -1.76
CA THR A 108 -1.27 -5.72 -2.14
C THR A 108 -2.68 -5.22 -1.81
N HIS A 109 -3.66 -5.77 -2.52
CA HIS A 109 -5.08 -5.59 -2.23
C HIS A 109 -5.72 -6.97 -2.20
N LEU A 110 -6.01 -7.48 -0.99
CA LEU A 110 -6.60 -8.80 -0.81
C LEU A 110 -8.10 -8.77 -1.10
N ASP A 111 -8.66 -9.93 -1.40
CA ASP A 111 -10.07 -10.08 -1.66
C ASP A 111 -10.90 -9.80 -0.39
N TYR A 112 -12.07 -9.21 -0.55
CA TYR A 112 -13.00 -9.00 0.57
C TYR A 112 -13.71 -10.31 0.98
N ARG A 113 -13.72 -11.31 0.11
CA ARG A 113 -14.36 -12.61 0.35
C ARG A 113 -13.52 -13.48 1.27
N LYS A 114 -14.15 -14.03 2.29
CA LYS A 114 -13.46 -14.82 3.32
C LYS A 114 -13.00 -16.19 2.81
N GLU A 115 -13.70 -16.77 1.84
CA GLU A 115 -13.42 -18.10 1.31
C GLU A 115 -12.05 -18.23 0.63
N ILE A 116 -11.46 -17.12 0.16
CA ILE A 116 -10.13 -17.14 -0.48
C ILE A 116 -9.01 -16.62 0.44
N LYS A 117 -9.37 -16.08 1.59
CA LYS A 117 -8.42 -15.38 2.47
C LYS A 117 -7.28 -16.26 2.93
N LYS A 118 -7.56 -17.50 3.27
CA LYS A 118 -6.54 -18.46 3.72
C LYS A 118 -5.47 -18.67 2.64
N GLU A 119 -5.90 -18.94 1.42
CA GLU A 119 -5.01 -19.18 0.28
C GLU A 119 -4.19 -17.93 -0.07
N GLU A 120 -4.78 -16.75 0.01
CA GLU A 120 -4.07 -15.49 -0.15
C GLU A 120 -2.96 -15.33 0.89
N LEU A 121 -3.24 -15.59 2.17
CA LEU A 121 -2.27 -15.47 3.26
C LEU A 121 -1.17 -16.53 3.17
N GLU A 122 -1.49 -17.76 2.79
CA GLU A 122 -0.51 -18.81 2.55
C GLU A 122 0.45 -18.43 1.42
N SER A 123 -0.07 -17.85 0.35
CA SER A 123 0.75 -17.36 -0.78
C SER A 123 1.65 -16.20 -0.38
N LEU A 124 1.14 -15.24 0.42
CA LEU A 124 1.95 -14.16 0.98
C LEU A 124 3.09 -14.68 1.87
N SER A 125 2.82 -15.69 2.69
CA SER A 125 3.81 -16.31 3.56
C SER A 125 4.92 -17.01 2.74
N LEU A 126 4.54 -17.77 1.72
CA LEU A 126 5.51 -18.40 0.80
C LEU A 126 6.39 -17.35 0.12
N LEU A 127 5.77 -16.30 -0.40
CA LEU A 127 6.50 -15.21 -1.06
C LEU A 127 7.46 -14.53 -0.10
N ASN A 128 7.02 -14.23 1.12
CA ASN A 128 7.87 -13.62 2.14
C ASN A 128 9.12 -14.48 2.44
N GLY A 129 8.97 -15.78 2.50
CA GLY A 129 10.09 -16.71 2.68
C GLY A 129 11.09 -16.75 1.52
N LEU A 130 10.68 -16.35 0.32
CA LEU A 130 11.53 -16.29 -0.87
C LEU A 130 12.23 -14.95 -1.07
N LEU A 131 11.76 -13.89 -0.42
CA LEU A 131 12.31 -12.54 -0.56
C LEU A 131 13.53 -12.38 0.36
N ASP A 132 14.65 -12.00 -0.24
CA ASP A 132 15.89 -11.68 0.48
C ASP A 132 16.09 -10.17 0.53
N SER A 133 15.95 -9.60 1.73
CA SER A 133 16.07 -8.16 1.97
C SER A 133 16.47 -7.89 3.42
N ASP A 134 17.13 -6.77 3.66
CA ASP A 134 17.46 -6.34 5.03
C ASP A 134 16.21 -5.93 5.80
N ILE A 135 15.28 -5.25 5.12
CA ILE A 135 14.00 -4.80 5.67
C ILE A 135 12.91 -5.05 4.63
N LYS A 136 11.75 -5.53 5.09
CA LYS A 136 10.55 -5.65 4.28
C LYS A 136 9.39 -4.92 4.95
N PHE A 137 8.67 -4.10 4.17
CA PHE A 137 7.39 -3.51 4.56
C PHE A 137 6.28 -4.08 3.70
N LEU A 138 5.15 -4.39 4.32
CA LEU A 138 3.93 -4.85 3.65
C LEU A 138 2.83 -3.83 3.87
N SER A 139 2.30 -3.29 2.80
CA SER A 139 1.23 -2.29 2.83
C SER A 139 0.05 -2.68 1.96
N GLY A 140 -1.12 -2.21 2.30
CA GLY A 140 -2.30 -2.35 1.46
C GLY A 140 -3.62 -2.45 2.21
N ASP A 141 -4.67 -2.55 1.41
CA ASP A 141 -6.00 -2.93 1.86
C ASP A 141 -6.07 -4.45 1.92
N LEU A 142 -6.03 -5.01 3.12
CA LEU A 142 -6.01 -6.46 3.31
C LEU A 142 -7.41 -7.06 3.48
N ASN A 143 -8.46 -6.21 3.50
CA ASN A 143 -9.83 -6.65 3.65
C ASN A 143 -10.03 -7.65 4.80
N LEU A 144 -9.33 -7.43 5.90
CA LEU A 144 -9.44 -8.23 7.12
C LEU A 144 -9.36 -7.34 8.36
N LEU A 145 -10.02 -7.75 9.41
CA LEU A 145 -10.10 -7.01 10.67
C LEU A 145 -9.01 -7.48 11.65
N SER A 146 -8.55 -6.58 12.50
CA SER A 146 -7.50 -6.88 13.48
C SER A 146 -7.92 -7.82 14.62
N ASP A 147 -9.19 -8.11 14.77
CA ASP A 147 -9.73 -9.07 15.74
C ASP A 147 -9.97 -10.48 15.16
N THR A 148 -9.44 -10.77 13.98
CA THR A 148 -9.64 -12.05 13.28
C THR A 148 -8.42 -12.99 13.39
N GLU A 149 -8.65 -14.27 13.14
CA GLU A 149 -7.57 -15.27 13.02
C GLU A 149 -6.64 -14.97 11.83
N TYR A 150 -7.15 -14.32 10.79
CA TYR A 150 -6.33 -13.88 9.65
C TYR A 150 -5.25 -12.88 10.09
N TYR A 151 -5.63 -11.90 10.90
CA TYR A 151 -4.69 -10.94 11.47
C TYR A 151 -3.66 -11.62 12.37
N LYS A 152 -4.08 -12.55 13.23
CA LYS A 152 -3.18 -13.34 14.07
C LYS A 152 -2.19 -14.15 13.24
N THR A 153 -2.63 -14.69 12.11
CA THR A 153 -1.76 -15.41 11.17
C THR A 153 -0.71 -14.48 10.58
N LEU A 154 -1.12 -13.31 10.09
CA LEU A 154 -0.20 -12.29 9.56
C LEU A 154 0.83 -11.84 10.58
N THR A 155 0.42 -11.58 11.79
CA THR A 155 1.30 -11.03 12.83
C THR A 155 2.30 -12.03 13.40
N LYS A 156 2.27 -13.29 12.97
CA LYS A 156 3.37 -14.23 13.19
C LYS A 156 4.63 -13.87 12.41
N GLU A 157 4.48 -13.24 11.24
CA GLU A 157 5.58 -12.86 10.34
C GLU A 157 5.76 -11.34 10.26
N TRP A 158 4.72 -10.57 10.54
CA TRP A 158 4.66 -9.13 10.31
C TRP A 158 4.28 -8.36 11.56
N LYS A 159 5.00 -7.28 11.81
CA LYS A 159 4.78 -6.36 12.92
C LYS A 159 3.94 -5.17 12.46
N ASP A 160 2.79 -4.98 13.09
CA ASP A 160 1.87 -3.90 12.74
C ASP A 160 2.41 -2.53 13.20
N SER A 161 2.59 -1.61 12.28
CA SER A 161 3.08 -0.27 12.61
C SER A 161 2.08 0.55 13.43
N TYR A 162 0.79 0.23 13.34
CA TYR A 162 -0.26 0.97 14.03
C TYR A 162 -0.15 0.85 15.57
N PHE A 163 0.26 -0.30 16.07
CA PHE A 163 0.41 -0.57 17.52
C PHE A 163 1.80 -0.23 18.07
N GLU A 164 2.76 -0.01 17.19
CA GLU A 164 4.15 0.26 17.57
C GLU A 164 4.47 1.75 17.64
N GLY A 165 3.64 2.59 17.06
CA GLY A 165 3.82 4.03 16.99
C GLY A 165 3.01 4.78 18.02
N ASN A 166 3.38 6.03 18.21
CA ASN A 166 2.60 7.00 18.97
C ASN A 166 1.58 7.63 18.01
N TYR A 167 0.36 7.14 18.02
CA TYR A 167 -0.70 7.57 17.10
C TYR A 167 -1.89 8.14 17.87
N GLU A 168 -2.50 9.16 17.29
CA GLU A 168 -3.79 9.65 17.74
C GLU A 168 -4.88 8.68 17.29
N GLU A 169 -5.94 8.55 18.10
CA GLU A 169 -7.10 7.73 17.73
C GLU A 169 -7.78 8.29 16.47
N THR A 170 -7.29 7.85 15.34
CA THR A 170 -7.89 8.17 14.05
C THR A 170 -8.32 6.87 13.39
N ARG A 171 -9.53 6.86 12.88
CA ARG A 171 -10.12 5.69 12.23
C ARG A 171 -10.20 5.90 10.74
N SER A 172 -10.12 4.84 9.97
CA SER A 172 -10.49 4.86 8.57
C SER A 172 -11.94 5.30 8.40
N ILE A 173 -12.30 5.83 7.23
CA ILE A 173 -13.70 6.05 6.86
C ILE A 173 -14.47 4.75 6.98
N LYS A 174 -13.85 3.65 6.56
CA LYS A 174 -14.33 2.30 6.83
C LYS A 174 -13.84 1.87 8.20
N ASP A 175 -14.66 2.05 9.21
CA ASP A 175 -14.44 1.53 10.54
C ASP A 175 -15.15 0.16 10.65
N PRO A 176 -14.46 -0.90 11.08
CA PRO A 176 -13.09 -0.94 11.60
C PRO A 176 -11.99 -0.98 10.53
N ARG A 177 -10.74 -0.82 10.95
CA ARG A 177 -9.56 -0.73 10.12
C ARG A 177 -9.31 -1.99 9.28
N ILE A 178 -9.05 -1.81 7.98
CA ILE A 178 -8.66 -2.84 7.02
C ILE A 178 -7.40 -2.48 6.23
N ASP A 179 -6.91 -1.26 6.39
CA ASP A 179 -5.68 -0.76 5.76
C ASP A 179 -4.51 -0.89 6.73
N TYR A 180 -3.39 -1.41 6.25
CA TYR A 180 -2.25 -1.77 7.09
C TYR A 180 -0.93 -1.35 6.45
N ILE A 181 0.03 -1.04 7.33
CA ILE A 181 1.45 -1.01 7.01
C ILE A 181 2.15 -1.85 8.07
N PHE A 182 2.73 -2.96 7.65
CA PHE A 182 3.51 -3.84 8.50
C PHE A 182 5.00 -3.73 8.15
N GLY A 183 5.85 -4.05 9.11
CA GLY A 183 7.26 -4.35 8.85
C GLY A 183 7.62 -5.76 9.31
N ASP A 184 8.77 -6.26 8.85
CA ASP A 184 9.29 -7.53 9.34
C ASP A 184 9.73 -7.43 10.81
N TYR A 185 10.05 -8.57 11.43
CA TYR A 185 10.53 -8.62 12.82
C TYR A 185 12.04 -8.37 12.94
N SER A 186 12.66 -7.65 11.99
CA SER A 186 14.04 -7.22 12.16
C SER A 186 14.14 -6.06 13.17
N ASP A 187 15.33 -5.86 13.74
CA ASP A 187 15.64 -4.74 14.61
C ASP A 187 16.18 -3.52 13.82
N LYS A 188 16.14 -3.57 12.49
CA LYS A 188 16.72 -2.58 11.58
C LYS A 188 15.82 -1.38 11.31
N TRP A 189 14.62 -1.39 11.84
CA TRP A 189 13.67 -0.31 11.72
C TRP A 189 12.85 -0.14 13.00
N LYS A 190 12.24 1.03 13.17
CA LYS A 190 11.41 1.36 14.32
C LYS A 190 10.32 2.33 13.89
N VAL A 191 9.09 2.13 14.36
CA VAL A 191 8.01 3.10 14.16
C VAL A 191 8.26 4.34 15.00
N LYS A 192 8.20 5.50 14.37
CA LYS A 192 8.22 6.81 15.02
C LYS A 192 6.83 7.34 15.26
N LYS A 193 5.96 7.23 14.25
CA LYS A 193 4.56 7.68 14.30
C LYS A 193 3.74 6.94 13.25
N SER A 194 2.47 6.63 13.57
CA SER A 194 1.50 6.14 12.60
C SER A 194 0.12 6.77 12.84
N PHE A 195 -0.58 7.11 11.75
CA PHE A 195 -1.86 7.82 11.83
C PHE A 195 -2.62 7.75 10.51
N PHE A 196 -3.94 7.95 10.58
CA PHE A 196 -4.75 8.22 9.40
C PHE A 196 -4.76 9.71 9.09
N ILE A 197 -4.58 10.07 7.81
CA ILE A 197 -4.58 11.45 7.36
C ILE A 197 -6.03 11.89 7.19
N LYS A 198 -6.49 12.78 8.05
CA LYS A 198 -7.83 13.35 8.03
C LYS A 198 -7.87 14.78 8.60
N ASP A 199 -6.91 15.59 8.17
CA ASP A 199 -6.86 17.00 8.59
C ASP A 199 -8.02 17.81 8.04
N ASP A 200 -8.19 19.01 8.57
CA ASP A 200 -9.31 19.92 8.26
C ASP A 200 -9.11 20.74 6.97
N THR A 201 -8.04 20.49 6.20
CA THR A 201 -7.74 21.29 5.02
C THR A 201 -8.66 20.98 3.84
N GLN A 202 -9.36 19.85 3.90
CA GLN A 202 -10.28 19.41 2.85
C GLN A 202 -11.23 18.32 3.33
N ASP A 203 -12.23 18.05 2.51
CA ASP A 203 -13.11 16.89 2.68
C ASP A 203 -12.50 15.66 2.03
N TRP A 204 -11.77 14.87 2.81
CA TRP A 204 -11.11 13.64 2.38
C TRP A 204 -12.08 12.62 1.80
N THR A 205 -13.36 12.63 2.22
CA THR A 205 -14.38 11.69 1.73
C THR A 205 -14.70 11.88 0.24
N LYS A 206 -14.39 13.05 -0.31
CA LYS A 206 -14.53 13.33 -1.74
C LYS A 206 -13.37 12.79 -2.59
N LEU A 207 -12.27 12.44 -1.96
CA LEU A 207 -11.08 11.91 -2.62
C LEU A 207 -11.08 10.39 -2.67
N SER A 208 -11.52 9.76 -1.58
CA SER A 208 -11.57 8.30 -1.43
C SER A 208 -12.61 7.93 -0.37
N ASP A 209 -13.08 6.70 -0.38
CA ASP A 209 -13.86 6.11 0.71
C ASP A 209 -12.98 5.54 1.83
N HIS A 210 -11.65 5.70 1.72
CA HIS A 210 -10.67 5.45 2.76
C HIS A 210 -9.87 6.71 3.06
N PHE A 211 -9.55 6.95 4.34
CA PHE A 211 -8.51 7.91 4.68
C PHE A 211 -7.13 7.32 4.36
N PRO A 212 -6.17 8.10 3.88
CA PRO A 212 -4.81 7.60 3.75
C PRO A 212 -4.25 7.22 5.12
N TYR A 213 -3.54 6.09 5.17
CA TYR A 213 -2.82 5.66 6.37
C TYR A 213 -1.33 5.88 6.17
N MET A 214 -0.68 6.52 7.13
CA MET A 214 0.75 6.85 7.07
C MET A 214 1.48 6.30 8.28
N SER A 215 2.66 5.73 8.04
CA SER A 215 3.62 5.36 9.08
C SER A 215 4.96 6.02 8.78
N ILE A 216 5.56 6.59 9.82
CA ILE A 216 6.89 7.17 9.79
C ILE A 216 7.82 6.23 10.53
N MET A 217 8.87 5.78 9.84
CA MET A 217 9.81 4.79 10.33
C MET A 217 11.22 5.38 10.44
N ASP A 218 11.94 5.03 11.49
CA ASP A 218 13.39 5.23 11.55
C ASP A 218 14.07 3.96 11.03
N ILE A 219 14.99 4.11 10.08
CA ILE A 219 15.85 3.05 9.57
C ILE A 219 17.17 3.11 10.33
N LYS A 220 17.56 1.99 10.95
CA LYS A 220 18.79 1.88 11.77
C LYS A 220 19.98 1.40 10.97
#